data_f7e5f40d665fe8268a81457d2098823d
#
_entry.id   f7e5f40d665fe8268a81457d2098823d
#
_cell.length_a   1.000
_cell.length_b   1.000
_cell.length_c   1.000
_cell.angle_alpha   90.00
_cell.angle_beta   90.00
_cell.angle_gamma   90.00
#
_symmetry.space_group_name_H-M   'P 1'
#
loop_
_entity.id
_entity.type
_entity.pdbx_description
1 polymer ?
#
loop_
_entity_poly.entity_id
_entity_poly.type
_entity_poly.pdbx_seq_one_letter_code
_entity_poly.pdbx_strand_id
1 'polypeptide(L)'
;MKKIVKQVLGIDIAQKELVVCLGRMYDDWSPELYAHKTFANTAKGFSTLLLWLKKNTVESVAVCFVMEATGVYHESLAYFLDEKGYE
;
A
#
# COMPACT_ATOMS: atom_id res chain seq x y z
N MET A 1 -13.23 9.97 20.40
CA MET A 1 -12.35 9.04 19.65
C MET A 1 -12.35 9.40 18.16
N LYS A 2 -11.20 9.51 17.57
CA LYS A 2 -11.10 9.82 16.14
C LYS A 2 -11.44 8.59 15.31
N LYS A 3 -12.12 8.83 14.19
CA LYS A 3 -12.48 7.79 13.24
C LYS A 3 -11.64 7.89 11.99
N ILE A 4 -11.14 6.77 11.48
CA ILE A 4 -10.38 6.72 10.23
C ILE A 4 -11.36 6.87 9.06
N VAL A 5 -11.13 7.89 8.21
CA VAL A 5 -11.96 8.14 7.04
C VAL A 5 -11.25 7.83 5.73
N LYS A 6 -9.92 7.71 5.75
CA LYS A 6 -9.14 7.41 4.54
C LYS A 6 -7.88 6.63 4.92
N GLN A 7 -7.53 5.66 4.09
CA GLN A 7 -6.28 4.91 4.21
C GLN A 7 -5.55 4.96 2.88
N VAL A 8 -4.23 5.17 2.93
CA VAL A 8 -3.39 5.31 1.74
C VAL A 8 -2.15 4.44 1.90
N LEU A 9 -1.83 3.68 0.86
CA LEU A 9 -0.58 2.96 0.75
C LEU A 9 0.26 3.60 -0.36
N GLY A 10 1.35 4.26 0.02
CA GLY A 10 2.34 4.78 -0.92
C GLY A 10 3.39 3.72 -1.20
N ILE A 11 3.69 3.49 -2.46
CA ILE A 11 4.67 2.47 -2.88
C ILE A 11 5.70 3.12 -3.80
N ASP A 12 6.96 3.08 -3.38
CA ASP A 12 8.09 3.46 -4.21
C ASP A 12 8.67 2.17 -4.80
N ILE A 13 8.57 2.00 -6.11
CA ILE A 13 8.89 0.76 -6.79
C ILE A 13 10.26 0.86 -7.45
N ALA A 14 11.17 -0.01 -7.02
CA ALA A 14 12.46 -0.20 -7.65
C ALA A 14 12.55 -1.60 -8.27
N GLN A 15 13.62 -1.87 -9.01
CA GLN A 15 13.77 -3.14 -9.72
C GLN A 15 13.64 -4.36 -8.80
N LYS A 16 14.27 -4.30 -7.63
CA LYS A 16 14.35 -5.44 -6.71
C LYS A 16 13.50 -5.28 -5.46
N GLU A 17 13.04 -4.09 -5.16
CA GLU A 17 12.40 -3.77 -3.89
C GLU A 17 11.19 -2.87 -4.06
N LEU A 18 10.26 -3.01 -3.11
CA LEU A 18 9.14 -2.10 -2.92
C LEU A 18 9.30 -1.47 -1.54
N VAL A 19 9.41 -0.16 -1.48
CA VAL A 19 9.37 0.56 -0.20
C VAL A 19 7.98 1.12 -0.03
N VAL A 20 7.28 0.70 1.00
CA VAL A 20 5.88 1.06 1.22
C VAL A 20 5.71 1.87 2.49
N CYS A 21 4.75 2.77 2.47
CA CYS A 21 4.40 3.62 3.59
C CYS A 21 2.89 3.66 3.73
N LEU A 22 2.38 3.35 4.93
CA LEU A 22 0.96 3.42 5.24
C LEU A 22 0.63 4.74 5.92
N GLY A 23 -0.37 5.42 5.37
CA GLY A 23 -0.93 6.62 5.94
C GLY A 23 -2.42 6.48 6.16
N ARG A 24 -2.97 7.28 7.04
CA ARG A 24 -4.40 7.34 7.28
C ARG A 24 -4.80 8.77 7.66
N MET A 25 -6.05 9.07 7.41
CA MET A 25 -6.63 10.36 7.79
C MET A 25 -7.84 10.10 8.68
N TYR A 26 -7.94 10.88 9.74
CA TYR A 26 -9.04 10.80 10.68
C TYR A 26 -10.17 11.77 10.30
N ASP A 27 -11.30 11.63 10.95
CA ASP A 27 -12.50 12.46 10.71
C ASP A 27 -12.31 13.93 11.04
N ASP A 28 -11.28 14.29 11.81
CA ASP A 28 -10.90 15.68 12.06
C ASP A 28 -9.89 16.22 11.03
N TRP A 29 -9.66 15.45 9.96
CA TRP A 29 -8.73 15.75 8.85
C TRP A 29 -7.25 15.78 9.27
N SER A 30 -6.89 15.15 10.39
CA SER A 30 -5.50 15.00 10.77
C SER A 30 -4.88 13.80 10.06
N PRO A 31 -3.78 13.98 9.32
CA PRO A 31 -3.08 12.86 8.67
C PRO A 31 -2.09 12.21 9.63
N GLU A 32 -1.83 10.91 9.40
CA GLU A 32 -0.84 10.16 10.15
C GLU A 32 -0.15 9.15 9.25
N LEU A 33 1.18 9.21 9.19
CA LEU A 33 1.99 8.15 8.60
C LEU A 33 2.43 7.25 9.75
N TYR A 34 2.01 5.99 9.74
CA TYR A 34 2.15 5.16 10.94
C TYR A 34 2.92 3.87 10.74
N ALA A 35 3.21 3.47 9.51
CA ALA A 35 3.96 2.25 9.25
C ALA A 35 4.68 2.33 7.91
N HIS A 36 5.86 1.70 7.84
CA HIS A 36 6.58 1.56 6.59
C HIS A 36 7.35 0.24 6.62
N LYS A 37 7.59 -0.32 5.44
CA LYS A 37 8.31 -1.58 5.30
C LYS A 37 8.83 -1.74 3.87
N THR A 38 9.86 -2.57 3.72
CA THR A 38 10.41 -2.93 2.41
C THR A 38 10.07 -4.37 2.10
N PHE A 39 9.62 -4.61 0.87
CA PHE A 39 9.30 -5.96 0.37
C PHE A 39 10.07 -6.22 -0.91
N ALA A 40 10.25 -7.50 -1.27
CA ALA A 40 10.85 -7.86 -2.53
C ALA A 40 9.87 -7.55 -3.68
N ASN A 41 10.40 -7.09 -4.82
CA ASN A 41 9.59 -6.86 -6.03
C ASN A 41 9.43 -8.19 -6.78
N THR A 42 8.69 -9.12 -6.18
CA THR A 42 8.42 -10.47 -6.69
C THR A 42 6.98 -10.84 -6.31
N ALA A 43 6.43 -11.87 -6.94
CA ALA A 43 5.09 -12.36 -6.60
C ALA A 43 4.97 -12.73 -5.11
N LYS A 44 6.01 -13.34 -4.53
CA LYS A 44 6.05 -13.66 -3.11
C LYS A 44 6.07 -12.39 -2.25
N GLY A 45 6.84 -11.38 -2.65
CA GLY A 45 6.88 -10.09 -1.97
C GLY A 45 5.53 -9.39 -2.00
N PHE A 46 4.82 -9.46 -3.11
CA PHE A 46 3.47 -8.88 -3.25
C PHE A 46 2.47 -9.55 -2.30
N SER A 47 2.52 -10.88 -2.21
CA SER A 47 1.66 -11.63 -1.28
C SER A 47 1.95 -11.25 0.17
N THR A 48 3.22 -11.13 0.53
CA THR A 48 3.63 -10.71 1.87
C THR A 48 3.17 -9.27 2.16
N LEU A 49 3.28 -8.39 1.17
CA LEU A 49 2.79 -7.02 1.27
C LEU A 49 1.29 -6.99 1.58
N LEU A 50 0.48 -7.77 0.87
CA LEU A 50 -0.96 -7.80 1.10
C LEU A 50 -1.32 -8.32 2.49
N LEU A 51 -0.61 -9.33 2.98
CA LEU A 51 -0.81 -9.84 4.35
C LEU A 51 -0.47 -8.76 5.39
N TRP A 52 0.63 -8.05 5.20
CA TRP A 52 1.04 -6.96 6.06
C TRP A 52 0.01 -5.82 6.02
N LEU A 53 -0.48 -5.48 4.83
CA LEU A 53 -1.49 -4.45 4.65
C LEU A 53 -2.77 -4.79 5.42
N LYS A 54 -3.25 -6.02 5.31
CA LYS A 54 -4.46 -6.46 6.01
C LYS A 54 -4.33 -6.38 7.52
N LYS A 55 -3.13 -6.62 8.05
CA LYS A 55 -2.87 -6.55 9.50
C LYS A 55 -2.83 -5.10 10.02
N ASN A 56 -2.54 -4.15 9.16
CA ASN A 56 -2.29 -2.76 9.55
C ASN A 56 -3.36 -1.77 9.10
N THR A 57 -4.42 -2.25 8.44
CA THR A 57 -5.52 -1.41 7.97
C THR A 57 -6.86 -1.93 8.50
N VAL A 58 -7.87 -1.05 8.49
CA VAL A 58 -9.23 -1.45 8.85
C VAL A 58 -10.01 -1.83 7.58
N GLU A 59 -10.79 -2.90 7.65
CA GLU A 59 -11.53 -3.41 6.50
C GLU A 59 -12.67 -2.50 6.04
N SER A 60 -13.25 -1.74 6.96
CA SER A 60 -14.39 -0.89 6.66
C SER A 60 -14.06 0.34 5.83
N VAL A 61 -12.78 0.64 5.63
CA VAL A 61 -12.31 1.79 4.85
C VAL A 61 -11.43 1.28 3.73
N ALA A 62 -11.75 1.67 2.49
CA ALA A 62 -10.96 1.28 1.33
C ALA A 62 -9.55 1.87 1.41
N VAL A 63 -8.56 1.13 0.90
CA VAL A 63 -7.18 1.59 0.83
C VAL A 63 -6.92 2.15 -0.56
N CYS A 64 -6.43 3.39 -0.61
CA CYS A 64 -6.02 4.03 -1.86
C CYS A 64 -4.54 3.75 -2.09
N PHE A 65 -4.20 3.22 -3.25
CA PHE A 65 -2.83 2.89 -3.62
C PHE A 65 -2.23 4.00 -4.46
N VAL A 66 -1.07 4.50 -4.06
CA VAL A 66 -0.31 5.51 -4.81
C VAL A 66 1.05 4.91 -5.12
N MET A 67 1.36 4.75 -6.40
CA MET A 67 2.60 4.11 -6.84
C MET A 67 3.45 5.08 -7.65
N GLU A 68 4.74 5.13 -7.34
CA GLU A 68 5.74 5.82 -8.14
C GLU A 68 6.81 4.82 -8.54
N ALA A 69 7.21 4.85 -9.80
CA ALA A 69 8.20 3.91 -10.32
C ALA A 69 9.04 4.55 -11.40
N THR A 70 10.27 4.05 -11.51
CA THR A 70 11.16 4.40 -12.61
C THR A 70 11.05 3.32 -13.68
N GLY A 71 10.73 3.71 -14.92
CA GLY A 71 10.59 2.78 -16.02
C GLY A 71 9.36 1.89 -15.88
N VAL A 72 9.54 0.58 -16.16
CA VAL A 72 8.44 -0.39 -16.24
C VAL A 72 8.31 -1.31 -15.02
N TYR A 73 9.07 -1.04 -13.98
CA TYR A 73 9.11 -1.94 -12.81
C TYR A 73 7.79 -2.04 -12.04
N HIS A 74 6.89 -1.08 -12.22
CA HIS A 74 5.59 -1.08 -11.55
C HIS A 74 4.58 -2.03 -12.19
N GLU A 75 4.81 -2.49 -13.42
CA GLU A 75 3.82 -3.29 -14.16
C GLU A 75 3.44 -4.57 -13.44
N SER A 76 4.42 -5.32 -12.95
CA SER A 76 4.16 -6.59 -12.25
C SER A 76 3.28 -6.41 -11.03
N LEU A 77 3.56 -5.40 -10.22
CA LEU A 77 2.75 -5.12 -9.04
C LEU A 77 1.35 -4.64 -9.43
N ALA A 78 1.24 -3.77 -10.45
CA ALA A 78 -0.05 -3.27 -10.90
C ALA A 78 -0.95 -4.41 -11.38
N TYR A 79 -0.43 -5.34 -12.18
CA TYR A 79 -1.18 -6.51 -12.62
C TYR A 79 -1.59 -7.41 -11.46
N PHE A 80 -0.67 -7.64 -10.53
CA PHE A 80 -0.96 -8.45 -9.34
C PHE A 80 -2.10 -7.85 -8.52
N LEU A 81 -2.06 -6.55 -8.28
CA LEU A 81 -3.10 -5.86 -7.50
C LEU A 81 -4.45 -5.88 -8.22
N ASP A 82 -4.44 -5.71 -9.53
CA ASP A 82 -5.65 -5.78 -10.35
C ASP A 82 -6.28 -7.16 -10.27
N GLU A 83 -5.49 -8.24 -10.39
CA GLU A 83 -5.96 -9.61 -10.23
C GLU A 83 -6.60 -9.86 -8.86
N LYS A 84 -6.12 -9.19 -7.82
CA LYS A 84 -6.63 -9.34 -6.44
C LYS A 84 -7.81 -8.41 -6.14
N GLY A 85 -8.25 -7.60 -7.10
CA GLY A 85 -9.38 -6.70 -6.94
C GLY A 85 -9.06 -5.36 -6.29
N TYR A 86 -7.80 -4.98 -6.26
CA TYR A 86 -7.38 -3.65 -5.78
C TYR A 86 -7.28 -2.66 -6.94
N GLU A 87 -7.51 -1.40 -6.64
CA GLU A 87 -7.40 -0.32 -7.61
C GLU A 87 -6.14 0.51 -7.42
#